data_12834b8b552401b0a9b1ac3a3a444a79
#
_entry.id   12834b8b552401b0a9b1ac3a3a444a79
#
_cell.length_a   1.000
_cell.length_b   1.000
_cell.length_c   1.000
_cell.angle_alpha   90.00
_cell.angle_beta   90.00
_cell.angle_gamma   90.00
#
_symmetry.space_group_name_H-M   'P 1'
#
loop_
_entity.id
_entity.type
_entity.pdbx_description
1 polymer ?
#
loop_
_entity_poly.entity_id
_entity_poly.type
_entity_poly.pdbx_seq_one_letter_code
_entity_poly.pdbx_strand_id
1 'polypeptide(L)'
;MRTQDGEKVVPGLQRRLGTFDAVMIGLGAMIGAGLFSAFTPAASAAGSALLVSLVLASAIAYANARSSAQLAARYPTSGGTYAYGREVLGPWPGFIAGWGFVVGKTASAAAMALTFATYTVPGPWVKPVATVAVAVLVGVNCLGVTRTAAAARIIVTAVLALLAVVLIVILAGGHAPPEYVAGTNHGVFGVLQGAGLLFFAFAGYARIATLGEEVRNPSRSIPRAIGIGLGIVVVLYAAVALVLIDVLGTAGIAQSPKPLATAVGDSWALPLVQVAAALASLGALLALVAGIGRTAMAMARENDLPRALSAVHPRFATPLRAELVVGAAILVLIAFFDLGTAIGFSSFGVLVYYLITNISAARQPKNERLGPVWLGVAGAAGCAVLVASLPVSAVIGGLVMFTVGLGYRATRLRLGG
;
A
#
# COMPACT_ATOMS: atom_id res chain seq x y z
N MET A 1 -6.00 17.78 34.05
CA MET A 1 -4.88 18.35 34.79
C MET A 1 -4.40 19.59 34.03
N ARG A 2 -4.50 20.77 34.57
CA ARG A 2 -3.98 22.03 33.96
C ARG A 2 -2.57 22.25 34.49
N THR A 3 -1.61 22.42 33.58
CA THR A 3 -0.31 22.96 33.95
C THR A 3 -0.44 24.45 34.24
N GLN A 4 0.46 25.06 35.03
CA GLN A 4 0.39 26.43 35.50
C GLN A 4 0.32 27.49 34.38
N ASP A 5 0.57 27.15 33.13
CA ASP A 5 0.59 28.06 31.96
C ASP A 5 -0.64 27.97 31.04
N GLY A 6 -1.72 27.32 31.46
CA GLY A 6 -3.00 27.33 30.73
C GLY A 6 -3.02 26.62 29.36
N GLU A 7 -1.94 26.01 28.95
CA GLU A 7 -1.84 25.30 27.68
C GLU A 7 -2.65 23.99 27.75
N LYS A 8 -3.65 23.84 26.89
CA LYS A 8 -4.42 22.59 26.76
C LYS A 8 -3.49 21.50 26.24
N VAL A 9 -3.02 20.62 27.12
CA VAL A 9 -2.34 19.40 26.72
C VAL A 9 -3.30 18.58 25.88
N VAL A 10 -3.12 18.55 24.58
CA VAL A 10 -3.79 17.59 23.69
C VAL A 10 -3.29 16.21 24.11
N PRO A 11 -4.18 15.28 24.52
CA PRO A 11 -3.74 13.94 24.92
C PRO A 11 -2.99 13.30 23.77
N GLY A 12 -1.69 13.05 23.92
CA GLY A 12 -0.89 12.30 22.96
C GLY A 12 -1.45 10.90 22.79
N LEU A 13 -1.26 10.30 21.61
CA LEU A 13 -1.65 8.91 21.34
C LEU A 13 -1.02 7.98 22.37
N GLN A 14 -1.83 7.05 22.95
CA GLN A 14 -1.33 6.14 23.98
C GLN A 14 -0.59 4.97 23.35
N ARG A 15 0.64 4.71 23.78
CA ARG A 15 1.47 3.57 23.35
C ARG A 15 0.94 2.25 23.92
N ARG A 16 -0.06 1.66 23.25
CA ARG A 16 -0.72 0.42 23.68
C ARG A 16 -0.39 -0.79 22.82
N LEU A 17 0.05 -0.59 21.57
CA LEU A 17 0.28 -1.66 20.60
C LEU A 17 1.59 -2.40 20.88
N GLY A 18 1.54 -3.75 20.82
CA GLY A 18 2.72 -4.62 20.84
C GLY A 18 3.27 -4.89 19.43
N THR A 19 4.40 -5.61 19.36
CA THR A 19 4.98 -6.04 18.07
C THR A 19 4.00 -6.90 17.27
N PHE A 20 3.26 -7.81 17.93
CA PHE A 20 2.26 -8.65 17.28
C PHE A 20 1.14 -7.83 16.64
N ASP A 21 0.63 -6.81 17.34
CA ASP A 21 -0.39 -5.91 16.79
C ASP A 21 0.11 -5.16 15.55
N ALA A 22 1.34 -4.67 15.61
CA ALA A 22 1.97 -3.99 14.49
C ALA A 22 2.14 -4.92 13.28
N VAL A 23 2.51 -6.20 13.49
CA VAL A 23 2.57 -7.22 12.44
C VAL A 23 1.18 -7.43 11.82
N MET A 24 0.13 -7.64 12.63
CA MET A 24 -1.23 -7.88 12.13
C MET A 24 -1.78 -6.68 11.37
N ILE A 25 -1.54 -5.46 11.83
CA ILE A 25 -1.92 -4.23 11.12
C ILE A 25 -1.18 -4.14 9.78
N GLY A 26 0.12 -4.46 9.76
CA GLY A 26 0.93 -4.48 8.56
C GLY A 26 0.48 -5.52 7.55
N LEU A 27 0.23 -6.76 8.00
CA LEU A 27 -0.32 -7.83 7.17
C LEU A 27 -1.67 -7.42 6.56
N GLY A 28 -2.58 -6.85 7.36
CA GLY A 28 -3.86 -6.35 6.85
C GLY A 28 -3.73 -5.24 5.79
N ALA A 29 -2.65 -4.47 5.82
CA ALA A 29 -2.37 -3.46 4.80
C ALA A 29 -1.69 -4.04 3.55
N MET A 30 -0.99 -5.18 3.65
CA MET A 30 -0.33 -5.85 2.53
C MET A 30 -1.24 -6.87 1.83
N ILE A 31 -2.02 -7.67 2.59
CA ILE A 31 -2.89 -8.73 2.06
C ILE A 31 -4.23 -8.16 1.52
N GLY A 32 -4.26 -6.93 1.05
CA GLY A 32 -5.44 -6.32 0.42
C GLY A 32 -5.55 -6.68 -1.07
N ALA A 33 -5.87 -5.68 -1.89
CA ALA A 33 -5.96 -5.84 -3.34
C ALA A 33 -4.68 -6.45 -3.97
N GLY A 34 -3.51 -6.26 -3.33
CA GLY A 34 -2.25 -6.76 -3.86
C GLY A 34 -2.24 -8.26 -4.11
N LEU A 35 -2.65 -9.07 -3.14
CA LEU A 35 -2.69 -10.53 -3.27
C LEU A 35 -3.73 -10.99 -4.31
N PHE A 36 -4.88 -10.34 -4.34
CA PHE A 36 -6.02 -10.78 -5.16
C PHE A 36 -5.96 -10.30 -6.60
N SER A 37 -5.27 -9.19 -6.89
CA SER A 37 -5.38 -8.53 -8.19
C SER A 37 -4.06 -8.11 -8.84
N ALA A 38 -2.93 -8.02 -8.10
CA ALA A 38 -1.67 -7.55 -8.69
C ALA A 38 -1.02 -8.59 -9.62
N PHE A 39 -1.34 -9.87 -9.47
CA PHE A 39 -0.79 -10.94 -10.33
C PHE A 39 -1.24 -10.81 -11.77
N THR A 40 -2.47 -10.39 -12.05
CA THR A 40 -3.02 -10.22 -13.40
C THR A 40 -2.19 -9.26 -14.27
N PRO A 41 -2.05 -7.97 -13.90
CA PRO A 41 -1.25 -7.06 -14.70
C PRO A 41 0.25 -7.41 -14.68
N ALA A 42 0.75 -8.03 -13.62
CA ALA A 42 2.13 -8.47 -13.56
C ALA A 42 2.41 -9.65 -14.48
N ALA A 43 1.52 -10.64 -14.56
CA ALA A 43 1.61 -11.75 -15.50
C ALA A 43 1.48 -11.28 -16.94
N SER A 44 0.61 -10.32 -17.22
CA SER A 44 0.50 -9.69 -18.54
C SER A 44 1.80 -9.00 -18.97
N ALA A 45 2.54 -8.38 -18.03
CA ALA A 45 3.81 -7.72 -18.32
C ALA A 45 4.99 -8.70 -18.41
N ALA A 46 5.12 -9.62 -17.44
CA ALA A 46 6.29 -10.49 -17.29
C ALA A 46 6.18 -11.84 -18.04
N GLY A 47 4.97 -12.25 -18.39
CA GLY A 47 4.74 -13.57 -19.02
C GLY A 47 5.31 -14.71 -18.18
N SER A 48 6.06 -15.61 -18.80
CA SER A 48 6.68 -16.77 -18.13
C SER A 48 7.68 -16.39 -17.01
N ALA A 49 8.17 -15.15 -16.98
CA ALA A 49 9.11 -14.67 -15.97
C ALA A 49 8.43 -14.03 -14.73
N LEU A 50 7.13 -14.29 -14.51
CA LEU A 50 6.37 -13.73 -13.37
C LEU A 50 7.04 -13.99 -12.01
N LEU A 51 7.58 -15.19 -11.78
CA LEU A 51 8.28 -15.51 -10.54
C LEU A 51 9.57 -14.69 -10.37
N VAL A 52 10.29 -14.43 -11.46
CA VAL A 52 11.48 -13.56 -11.42
C VAL A 52 11.08 -12.15 -11.03
N SER A 53 9.96 -11.64 -11.58
CA SER A 53 9.40 -10.35 -11.20
C SER A 53 9.01 -10.31 -9.72
N LEU A 54 8.44 -11.38 -9.17
CA LEU A 54 8.08 -11.49 -7.76
C LEU A 54 9.33 -11.45 -6.85
N VAL A 55 10.38 -12.18 -7.21
CA VAL A 55 11.65 -12.18 -6.47
C VAL A 55 12.28 -10.78 -6.48
N LEU A 56 12.30 -10.12 -7.63
CA LEU A 56 12.84 -8.77 -7.76
C LEU A 56 12.03 -7.74 -6.95
N ALA A 57 10.69 -7.80 -7.03
CA ALA A 57 9.81 -6.94 -6.22
C ALA A 57 10.04 -7.17 -4.72
N SER A 58 10.18 -8.43 -4.29
CA SER A 58 10.46 -8.81 -2.90
C SER A 58 11.82 -8.29 -2.42
N ALA A 59 12.86 -8.37 -3.25
CA ALA A 59 14.19 -7.88 -2.92
C ALA A 59 14.21 -6.36 -2.74
N ILE A 60 13.54 -5.62 -3.63
CA ILE A 60 13.41 -4.16 -3.53
C ILE A 60 12.52 -3.79 -2.34
N ALA A 61 11.43 -4.52 -2.09
CA ALA A 61 10.60 -4.32 -0.91
C ALA A 61 11.38 -4.56 0.39
N TYR A 62 12.29 -5.54 0.43
CA TYR A 62 13.17 -5.78 1.57
C TYR A 62 14.12 -4.60 1.82
N ALA A 63 14.79 -4.08 0.78
CA ALA A 63 15.67 -2.92 0.90
C ALA A 63 14.90 -1.70 1.43
N ASN A 64 13.72 -1.42 0.87
CA ASN A 64 12.85 -0.33 1.28
C ASN A 64 12.34 -0.51 2.73
N ALA A 65 11.98 -1.73 3.11
CA ALA A 65 11.52 -2.07 4.45
C ALA A 65 12.63 -1.86 5.50
N ARG A 66 13.87 -2.23 5.17
CA ARG A 66 15.04 -1.98 6.04
C ARG A 66 15.31 -0.50 6.22
N SER A 67 15.26 0.29 5.14
CA SER A 67 15.39 1.74 5.19
C SER A 67 14.26 2.40 6.00
N SER A 68 13.02 1.97 5.80
CA SER A 68 11.87 2.45 6.57
C SER A 68 11.99 2.11 8.06
N ALA A 69 12.42 0.89 8.37
CA ALA A 69 12.64 0.42 9.74
C ALA A 69 13.72 1.24 10.47
N GLN A 70 14.84 1.52 9.78
CA GLN A 70 15.93 2.33 10.29
C GLN A 70 15.47 3.75 10.62
N LEU A 71 14.74 4.41 9.69
CA LEU A 71 14.23 5.76 9.89
C LEU A 71 13.16 5.82 10.99
N ALA A 72 12.23 4.86 11.00
CA ALA A 72 11.18 4.79 12.03
C ALA A 72 11.72 4.52 13.44
N ALA A 73 12.85 3.82 13.56
CA ALA A 73 13.53 3.61 14.85
C ALA A 73 14.10 4.90 15.42
N ARG A 74 14.59 5.80 14.55
CA ARG A 74 15.18 7.08 14.93
C ARG A 74 14.14 8.19 15.08
N TYR A 75 13.15 8.22 14.19
CA TYR A 75 12.10 9.24 14.14
C TYR A 75 10.73 8.59 14.36
N PRO A 76 10.34 8.23 15.60
CA PRO A 76 9.09 7.50 15.88
C PRO A 76 7.88 8.44 15.83
N THR A 77 7.61 9.01 14.65
CA THR A 77 6.49 9.93 14.37
C THR A 77 5.43 9.24 13.50
N SER A 78 4.23 9.79 13.48
CA SER A 78 3.13 9.30 12.62
C SER A 78 3.22 9.76 11.16
N GLY A 79 4.16 10.67 10.83
CA GLY A 79 4.33 11.25 9.50
C GLY A 79 5.01 10.35 8.47
N GLY A 80 5.63 9.23 8.89
CA GLY A 80 6.35 8.33 7.98
C GLY A 80 7.43 9.04 7.16
N THR A 81 7.63 8.63 5.91
CA THR A 81 8.69 9.20 5.04
C THR A 81 8.50 10.67 4.73
N TYR A 82 7.28 11.22 4.80
CA TYR A 82 7.08 12.67 4.72
C TYR A 82 7.89 13.39 5.79
N ALA A 83 7.77 12.95 7.04
CA ALA A 83 8.52 13.53 8.15
C ALA A 83 10.02 13.24 8.04
N TYR A 84 10.41 12.00 7.73
CA TYR A 84 11.81 11.60 7.59
C TYR A 84 12.52 12.36 6.46
N GLY A 85 11.84 12.50 5.31
CA GLY A 85 12.36 13.22 4.16
C GLY A 85 12.57 14.71 4.46
N ARG A 86 11.66 15.34 5.20
CA ARG A 86 11.80 16.72 5.62
C ARG A 86 12.98 16.92 6.58
N GLU A 87 13.12 16.04 7.57
CA GLU A 87 14.16 16.12 8.59
C GLU A 87 15.56 15.88 8.00
N VAL A 88 15.71 14.86 7.16
CA VAL A 88 17.02 14.41 6.66
C VAL A 88 17.43 15.13 5.37
N LEU A 89 16.49 15.38 4.46
CA LEU A 89 16.77 15.90 3.10
C LEU A 89 16.23 17.31 2.88
N GLY A 90 15.38 17.80 3.77
CA GLY A 90 14.78 19.12 3.69
C GLY A 90 13.34 19.13 3.13
N PRO A 91 12.74 20.33 3.04
CA PRO A 91 11.30 20.48 2.80
C PRO A 91 10.82 19.98 1.45
N TRP A 92 11.59 20.10 0.36
CA TRP A 92 11.19 19.67 -0.98
C TRP A 92 11.14 18.14 -1.13
N PRO A 93 12.19 17.38 -0.77
CA PRO A 93 12.11 15.91 -0.78
C PRO A 93 11.01 15.36 0.14
N GLY A 94 10.82 15.97 1.32
CA GLY A 94 9.71 15.62 2.20
C GLY A 94 8.36 15.80 1.51
N PHE A 95 8.14 16.93 0.85
CA PHE A 95 6.92 17.17 0.08
C PHE A 95 6.72 16.14 -1.03
N ILE A 96 7.76 15.83 -1.82
CA ILE A 96 7.69 14.80 -2.87
C ILE A 96 7.26 13.46 -2.28
N ALA A 97 7.85 13.05 -1.16
CA ALA A 97 7.44 11.82 -0.49
C ALA A 97 5.98 11.87 0.00
N GLY A 98 5.57 12.95 0.68
CA GLY A 98 4.20 13.12 1.16
C GLY A 98 3.17 13.14 0.03
N TRP A 99 3.43 13.88 -1.02
CA TRP A 99 2.57 13.98 -2.19
C TRP A 99 2.43 12.64 -2.92
N GLY A 100 3.56 11.98 -3.18
CA GLY A 100 3.59 10.63 -3.78
C GLY A 100 2.83 9.60 -2.93
N PHE A 101 2.94 9.70 -1.60
CA PHE A 101 2.16 8.86 -0.68
C PHE A 101 0.67 9.16 -0.77
N VAL A 102 0.27 10.42 -0.60
CA VAL A 102 -1.16 10.80 -0.57
C VAL A 102 -1.83 10.41 -1.87
N VAL A 103 -1.29 10.81 -3.02
CA VAL A 103 -1.93 10.54 -4.33
C VAL A 103 -1.79 9.06 -4.72
N GLY A 104 -0.60 8.46 -4.56
CA GLY A 104 -0.39 7.04 -4.87
C GLY A 104 -1.25 6.12 -4.00
N LYS A 105 -1.39 6.42 -2.70
CA LYS A 105 -2.26 5.63 -1.80
C LYS A 105 -3.75 5.88 -2.04
N THR A 106 -4.15 7.04 -2.54
CA THR A 106 -5.52 7.28 -3.01
C THR A 106 -5.85 6.36 -4.18
N ALA A 107 -4.92 6.15 -5.12
CA ALA A 107 -5.09 5.15 -6.17
C ALA A 107 -5.08 3.70 -5.64
N SER A 108 -4.26 3.41 -4.61
CA SER A 108 -4.36 2.11 -3.92
C SER A 108 -5.74 1.86 -3.32
N ALA A 109 -6.36 2.89 -2.75
CA ALA A 109 -7.71 2.79 -2.18
C ALA A 109 -8.76 2.53 -3.27
N ALA A 110 -8.63 3.17 -4.44
CA ALA A 110 -9.47 2.87 -5.61
C ALA A 110 -9.28 1.42 -6.08
N ALA A 111 -8.03 0.93 -6.18
CA ALA A 111 -7.73 -0.45 -6.53
C ALA A 111 -8.33 -1.45 -5.52
N MET A 112 -8.30 -1.15 -4.21
CA MET A 112 -8.92 -1.99 -3.18
C MET A 112 -10.43 -2.07 -3.33
N ALA A 113 -11.11 -0.95 -3.59
CA ALA A 113 -12.54 -0.92 -3.83
C ALA A 113 -12.93 -1.67 -5.11
N LEU A 114 -12.17 -1.50 -6.20
CA LEU A 114 -12.37 -2.23 -7.44
C LEU A 114 -12.12 -3.72 -7.27
N THR A 115 -11.08 -4.13 -6.52
CA THR A 115 -10.82 -5.55 -6.22
C THR A 115 -11.97 -6.18 -5.45
N PHE A 116 -12.45 -5.52 -4.38
CA PHE A 116 -13.64 -5.97 -3.65
C PHE A 116 -14.80 -6.24 -4.60
N ALA A 117 -15.15 -5.25 -5.43
CA ALA A 117 -16.28 -5.36 -6.34
C ALA A 117 -16.07 -6.43 -7.42
N THR A 118 -14.86 -6.56 -7.99
CA THR A 118 -14.53 -7.57 -9.01
C THR A 118 -14.74 -9.00 -8.52
N TYR A 119 -14.46 -9.25 -7.22
CA TYR A 119 -14.65 -10.58 -6.63
C TYR A 119 -16.10 -10.86 -6.19
N THR A 120 -16.93 -9.82 -5.99
CA THR A 120 -18.26 -9.97 -5.40
C THR A 120 -19.42 -9.80 -6.37
N VAL A 121 -19.24 -9.04 -7.47
CA VAL A 121 -20.34 -8.76 -8.42
C VAL A 121 -19.89 -8.92 -9.87
N PRO A 122 -20.86 -9.15 -10.81
CA PRO A 122 -20.58 -9.18 -12.26
C PRO A 122 -20.07 -7.83 -12.79
N GLY A 123 -19.35 -7.87 -13.92
CA GLY A 123 -18.64 -6.73 -14.54
C GLY A 123 -19.36 -5.39 -14.58
N PRO A 124 -20.62 -5.27 -15.04
CA PRO A 124 -21.33 -4.00 -15.10
C PRO A 124 -21.53 -3.31 -13.73
N TRP A 125 -21.57 -4.08 -12.65
CA TRP A 125 -21.78 -3.61 -11.29
C TRP A 125 -20.50 -3.30 -10.51
N VAL A 126 -19.32 -3.59 -11.07
CA VAL A 126 -18.03 -3.39 -10.38
C VAL A 126 -17.84 -1.94 -9.95
N LYS A 127 -17.93 -0.97 -10.87
CA LYS A 127 -17.76 0.45 -10.53
C LYS A 127 -18.84 0.98 -9.60
N PRO A 128 -20.14 0.73 -9.81
CA PRO A 128 -21.19 1.11 -8.87
C PRO A 128 -20.97 0.58 -7.44
N VAL A 129 -20.67 -0.70 -7.30
CA VAL A 129 -20.46 -1.33 -5.98
C VAL A 129 -19.19 -0.81 -5.32
N ALA A 130 -18.09 -0.62 -6.07
CA ALA A 130 -16.87 0.00 -5.56
C ALA A 130 -17.13 1.43 -5.06
N THR A 131 -17.93 2.22 -5.78
CA THR A 131 -18.34 3.59 -5.40
C THR A 131 -19.10 3.60 -4.08
N VAL A 132 -20.09 2.72 -3.93
CA VAL A 132 -20.88 2.60 -2.69
C VAL A 132 -19.98 2.16 -1.53
N ALA A 133 -19.10 1.18 -1.74
CA ALA A 133 -18.18 0.72 -0.71
C ALA A 133 -17.27 1.85 -0.20
N VAL A 134 -16.72 2.67 -1.11
CA VAL A 134 -15.91 3.84 -0.73
C VAL A 134 -16.75 4.85 0.05
N ALA A 135 -17.93 5.21 -0.42
CA ALA A 135 -18.80 6.19 0.25
C ALA A 135 -19.14 5.74 1.69
N VAL A 136 -19.50 4.47 1.87
CA VAL A 136 -19.80 3.88 3.19
C VAL A 136 -18.56 3.90 4.08
N LEU A 137 -17.39 3.45 3.60
CA LEU A 137 -16.19 3.35 4.43
C LEU A 137 -15.59 4.72 4.77
N VAL A 138 -15.67 5.70 3.86
CA VAL A 138 -15.31 7.09 4.15
C VAL A 138 -16.27 7.65 5.20
N GLY A 139 -17.57 7.41 5.09
CA GLY A 139 -18.55 7.78 6.13
C GLY A 139 -18.22 7.19 7.49
N VAL A 140 -17.89 5.89 7.56
CA VAL A 140 -17.46 5.21 8.80
C VAL A 140 -16.21 5.85 9.40
N ASN A 141 -15.20 6.17 8.58
CA ASN A 141 -13.99 6.86 9.04
C ASN A 141 -14.32 8.26 9.58
N CYS A 142 -15.16 9.03 8.89
CA CYS A 142 -15.58 10.37 9.32
C CYS A 142 -16.28 10.36 10.68
N LEU A 143 -16.98 9.29 11.04
CA LEU A 143 -17.59 9.10 12.36
C LEU A 143 -16.58 8.72 13.47
N GLY A 144 -15.31 8.62 13.15
CA GLY A 144 -14.25 8.33 14.13
C GLY A 144 -14.21 6.86 14.58
N VAL A 145 -14.79 5.95 13.81
CA VAL A 145 -14.69 4.52 14.07
C VAL A 145 -13.27 4.06 13.75
N THR A 146 -12.41 4.13 14.76
CA THR A 146 -11.04 3.63 14.63
C THR A 146 -11.02 2.12 14.65
N ARG A 147 -10.30 1.49 13.71
CA ARG A 147 -9.99 0.07 13.77
C ARG A 147 -9.19 -0.21 15.03
N THR A 148 -9.74 -1.03 15.91
CA THR A 148 -8.97 -1.56 17.02
C THR A 148 -7.96 -2.59 16.50
N ALA A 149 -6.82 -2.74 17.17
CA ALA A 149 -5.86 -3.81 16.85
C ALA A 149 -6.53 -5.20 16.90
N ALA A 150 -7.54 -5.37 17.74
CA ALA A 150 -8.35 -6.58 17.80
C ALA A 150 -9.08 -6.88 16.48
N ALA A 151 -9.74 -5.89 15.90
CA ALA A 151 -10.40 -6.06 14.59
C ALA A 151 -9.40 -6.43 13.48
N ALA A 152 -8.23 -5.78 13.46
CA ALA A 152 -7.18 -6.14 12.51
C ALA A 152 -6.72 -7.60 12.69
N ARG A 153 -6.53 -8.05 13.95
CA ARG A 153 -6.18 -9.44 14.24
C ARG A 153 -7.23 -10.42 13.72
N ILE A 154 -8.50 -10.19 14.03
CA ILE A 154 -9.61 -11.07 13.62
C ILE A 154 -9.67 -11.15 12.09
N ILE A 155 -9.66 -10.01 11.39
CA ILE A 155 -9.79 -9.97 9.93
C ILE A 155 -8.59 -10.65 9.26
N VAL A 156 -7.36 -10.34 9.67
CA VAL A 156 -6.16 -10.93 9.07
C VAL A 156 -6.08 -12.42 9.32
N THR A 157 -6.38 -12.87 10.53
CA THR A 157 -6.41 -14.31 10.85
C THR A 157 -7.48 -15.04 10.03
N ALA A 158 -8.69 -14.46 9.90
CA ALA A 158 -9.75 -15.03 9.08
C ALA A 158 -9.33 -15.11 7.59
N VAL A 159 -8.75 -14.04 7.05
CA VAL A 159 -8.26 -14.02 5.65
C VAL A 159 -7.17 -15.07 5.42
N LEU A 160 -6.19 -15.17 6.32
CA LEU A 160 -5.13 -16.18 6.21
C LEU A 160 -5.68 -17.61 6.29
N ALA A 161 -6.63 -17.87 7.21
CA ALA A 161 -7.27 -19.17 7.32
C ALA A 161 -8.08 -19.53 6.06
N LEU A 162 -8.87 -18.58 5.53
CA LEU A 162 -9.63 -18.77 4.30
C LEU A 162 -8.69 -19.02 3.11
N LEU A 163 -7.60 -18.26 2.98
CA LEU A 163 -6.61 -18.46 1.92
C LEU A 163 -5.92 -19.83 2.04
N ALA A 164 -5.58 -20.26 3.25
CA ALA A 164 -4.99 -21.59 3.44
C ALA A 164 -5.95 -22.71 2.98
N VAL A 165 -7.23 -22.62 3.36
CA VAL A 165 -8.26 -23.58 2.87
C VAL A 165 -8.38 -23.53 1.35
N VAL A 166 -8.45 -22.33 0.76
CA VAL A 166 -8.56 -22.15 -0.70
C VAL A 166 -7.37 -22.78 -1.40
N LEU A 167 -6.13 -22.51 -0.96
CA LEU A 167 -4.93 -23.09 -1.58
C LEU A 167 -4.91 -24.62 -1.44
N ILE A 168 -5.33 -25.18 -0.31
CA ILE A 168 -5.44 -26.63 -0.11
C ILE A 168 -6.48 -27.21 -1.07
N VAL A 169 -7.64 -26.59 -1.22
CA VAL A 169 -8.70 -27.06 -2.14
C VAL A 169 -8.22 -27.04 -3.59
N ILE A 170 -7.54 -25.97 -4.00
CA ILE A 170 -6.97 -25.87 -5.34
C ILE A 170 -5.97 -27.01 -5.57
N LEU A 171 -5.01 -27.22 -4.65
CA LEU A 171 -4.00 -28.27 -4.80
C LEU A 171 -4.58 -29.69 -4.75
N ALA A 172 -5.64 -29.92 -3.95
CA ALA A 172 -6.30 -31.22 -3.86
C ALA A 172 -7.25 -31.53 -5.03
N GLY A 173 -7.64 -30.52 -5.82
CA GLY A 173 -8.66 -30.65 -6.88
C GLY A 173 -8.21 -31.39 -8.14
N GLY A 174 -6.95 -31.77 -8.27
CA GLY A 174 -6.41 -32.53 -9.41
C GLY A 174 -6.65 -31.79 -10.74
N HIS A 175 -5.85 -30.82 -11.04
CA HIS A 175 -5.97 -30.03 -12.27
C HIS A 175 -5.20 -30.69 -13.41
N ALA A 176 -5.77 -30.69 -14.61
CA ALA A 176 -4.98 -30.95 -15.79
C ALA A 176 -3.91 -29.83 -15.90
N PRO A 177 -2.66 -30.19 -16.22
CA PRO A 177 -1.63 -29.16 -16.40
C PRO A 177 -2.15 -28.17 -17.46
N PRO A 178 -1.97 -26.85 -17.22
CA PRO A 178 -2.41 -25.86 -18.18
C PRO A 178 -1.74 -26.13 -19.52
N GLU A 179 -2.51 -26.03 -20.59
CA GLU A 179 -1.96 -26.15 -21.94
C GLU A 179 -0.79 -25.15 -22.05
N TYR A 180 0.40 -25.66 -22.40
CA TYR A 180 1.59 -24.81 -22.46
C TYR A 180 1.41 -23.82 -23.61
N VAL A 181 0.72 -22.73 -23.31
CA VAL A 181 0.74 -21.55 -24.16
C VAL A 181 2.08 -20.87 -23.88
N ALA A 182 2.98 -20.90 -24.85
CA ALA A 182 4.27 -20.20 -24.75
C ALA A 182 3.99 -18.74 -24.35
N GLY A 183 4.22 -18.44 -23.07
CA GLY A 183 3.98 -17.10 -22.53
C GLY A 183 4.82 -16.11 -23.32
N THR A 184 4.22 -15.00 -23.73
CA THR A 184 4.95 -13.91 -24.38
C THR A 184 6.07 -13.46 -23.45
N ASN A 185 7.31 -13.70 -23.85
CA ASN A 185 8.46 -13.25 -23.09
C ASN A 185 8.78 -11.80 -23.52
N HIS A 186 8.40 -10.84 -22.71
CA HIS A 186 8.68 -9.41 -22.95
C HIS A 186 10.09 -9.00 -22.53
N GLY A 187 11.01 -9.96 -22.34
CA GLY A 187 12.39 -9.73 -21.99
C GLY A 187 12.58 -9.06 -20.61
N VAL A 188 13.75 -8.46 -20.42
CA VAL A 188 14.11 -7.81 -19.15
C VAL A 188 13.15 -6.67 -18.79
N PHE A 189 12.68 -5.91 -19.78
CA PHE A 189 11.73 -4.81 -19.54
C PHE A 189 10.40 -5.32 -18.99
N GLY A 190 9.86 -6.42 -19.51
CA GLY A 190 8.64 -7.05 -18.99
C GLY A 190 8.79 -7.55 -17.56
N VAL A 191 9.96 -8.11 -17.21
CA VAL A 191 10.28 -8.54 -15.83
C VAL A 191 10.29 -7.34 -14.88
N LEU A 192 10.95 -6.24 -15.26
CA LEU A 192 11.00 -5.02 -14.46
C LEU A 192 9.61 -4.41 -14.30
N GLN A 193 8.81 -4.37 -15.36
CA GLN A 193 7.45 -3.86 -15.34
C GLN A 193 6.56 -4.71 -14.42
N GLY A 194 6.62 -6.05 -14.55
CA GLY A 194 5.92 -6.98 -13.67
C GLY A 194 6.33 -6.80 -12.20
N ALA A 195 7.63 -6.61 -11.94
CA ALA A 195 8.12 -6.34 -10.58
C ALA A 195 7.58 -5.00 -10.03
N GLY A 196 7.52 -3.94 -10.84
CA GLY A 196 6.95 -2.65 -10.47
C GLY A 196 5.45 -2.75 -10.14
N LEU A 197 4.69 -3.55 -10.91
CA LEU A 197 3.27 -3.80 -10.66
C LEU A 197 3.06 -4.67 -9.41
N LEU A 198 3.86 -5.72 -9.20
CA LEU A 198 3.82 -6.55 -7.98
C LEU A 198 4.26 -5.77 -6.73
N PHE A 199 5.11 -4.75 -6.88
CA PHE A 199 5.52 -3.92 -5.75
C PHE A 199 4.34 -3.23 -5.05
N PHE A 200 3.25 -2.94 -5.77
CA PHE A 200 1.98 -2.49 -5.20
C PHE A 200 1.54 -3.34 -3.99
N ALA A 201 1.65 -4.67 -4.12
CA ALA A 201 1.22 -5.62 -3.12
C ALA A 201 2.07 -5.53 -1.83
N PHE A 202 3.36 -5.26 -1.95
CA PHE A 202 4.27 -5.14 -0.81
C PHE A 202 4.16 -3.81 -0.05
N ALA A 203 3.67 -2.75 -0.68
CA ALA A 203 3.74 -1.37 -0.18
C ALA A 203 2.94 -1.09 1.11
N GLY A 204 2.27 -2.09 1.67
CA GLY A 204 1.48 -1.98 2.91
C GLY A 204 2.31 -1.85 4.19
N TYR A 205 3.58 -2.29 4.22
CA TYR A 205 4.42 -2.18 5.43
C TYR A 205 4.73 -0.73 5.83
N ALA A 206 4.58 0.26 4.92
CA ALA A 206 4.60 1.68 5.29
C ALA A 206 3.66 2.00 6.46
N ARG A 207 2.53 1.27 6.58
CA ARG A 207 1.59 1.43 7.69
C ARG A 207 2.24 1.12 9.04
N ILE A 208 3.12 0.12 9.12
CA ILE A 208 3.84 -0.21 10.36
C ILE A 208 4.78 0.95 10.74
N ALA A 209 5.47 1.55 9.78
CA ALA A 209 6.38 2.67 10.02
C ALA A 209 5.66 3.93 10.56
N THR A 210 4.37 4.10 10.27
CA THR A 210 3.56 5.23 10.77
C THR A 210 2.97 5.00 12.17
N LEU A 211 3.20 3.85 12.81
CA LEU A 211 2.69 3.53 14.17
C LEU A 211 3.63 4.01 15.30
N GLY A 212 4.58 4.87 15.03
CA GLY A 212 5.63 5.30 15.98
C GLY A 212 5.09 5.84 17.30
N GLU A 213 3.93 6.49 17.29
CA GLU A 213 3.28 7.05 18.47
C GLU A 213 2.34 6.08 19.21
N GLU A 214 1.97 4.95 18.57
CA GLU A 214 0.99 3.98 19.09
C GLU A 214 1.65 2.70 19.62
N VAL A 215 2.88 2.37 19.16
CA VAL A 215 3.60 1.14 19.49
C VAL A 215 4.49 1.31 20.71
N ARG A 216 4.50 0.30 21.61
CA ARG A 216 5.43 0.22 22.75
C ARG A 216 6.84 -0.06 22.24
N ASN A 217 7.84 0.67 22.77
CA ASN A 217 9.25 0.54 22.35
C ASN A 217 9.43 0.60 20.82
N PRO A 218 9.01 1.70 20.15
CA PRO A 218 8.92 1.78 18.70
C PRO A 218 10.27 1.51 18.02
N SER A 219 11.39 1.93 18.59
CA SER A 219 12.74 1.71 18.04
C SER A 219 13.12 0.23 17.87
N ARG A 220 12.50 -0.68 18.63
CA ARG A 220 12.72 -2.13 18.54
C ARG A 220 11.53 -2.86 17.90
N SER A 221 10.31 -2.47 18.27
CA SER A 221 9.11 -3.18 17.83
C SER A 221 8.78 -2.93 16.36
N ILE A 222 8.96 -1.70 15.85
CA ILE A 222 8.67 -1.37 14.45
C ILE A 222 9.59 -2.11 13.48
N PRO A 223 10.94 -2.09 13.62
CA PRO A 223 11.82 -2.85 12.76
C PRO A 223 11.52 -4.36 12.73
N ARG A 224 11.23 -4.94 13.90
CA ARG A 224 10.85 -6.36 14.00
C ARG A 224 9.52 -6.65 13.31
N ALA A 225 8.51 -5.81 13.53
CA ALA A 225 7.20 -5.98 12.91
C ALA A 225 7.25 -5.87 11.38
N ILE A 226 8.04 -4.93 10.85
CA ILE A 226 8.26 -4.80 9.41
C ILE A 226 8.93 -6.05 8.84
N GLY A 227 10.00 -6.55 9.49
CA GLY A 227 10.72 -7.73 9.04
C GLY A 227 9.87 -9.00 9.06
N ILE A 228 9.14 -9.25 10.15
CA ILE A 228 8.24 -10.41 10.30
C ILE A 228 7.09 -10.32 9.28
N GLY A 229 6.42 -9.16 9.21
CA GLY A 229 5.29 -8.96 8.30
C GLY A 229 5.69 -9.15 6.83
N LEU A 230 6.81 -8.57 6.41
CA LEU A 230 7.32 -8.74 5.05
C LEU A 230 7.69 -10.20 4.76
N GLY A 231 8.37 -10.90 5.70
CA GLY A 231 8.72 -12.31 5.53
C GLY A 231 7.49 -13.19 5.31
N ILE A 232 6.43 -13.01 6.12
CA ILE A 232 5.16 -13.74 5.96
C ILE A 232 4.53 -13.46 4.58
N VAL A 233 4.52 -12.19 4.16
CA VAL A 233 3.92 -11.79 2.88
C VAL A 233 4.70 -12.33 1.69
N VAL A 234 6.04 -12.34 1.73
CA VAL A 234 6.86 -12.94 0.67
C VAL A 234 6.54 -14.42 0.50
N VAL A 235 6.47 -15.18 1.60
CA VAL A 235 6.12 -16.60 1.56
C VAL A 235 4.70 -16.81 1.03
N LEU A 236 3.74 -16.02 1.51
CA LEU A 236 2.35 -16.12 1.06
C LEU A 236 2.19 -15.80 -0.43
N TYR A 237 2.84 -14.74 -0.92
CA TYR A 237 2.76 -14.36 -2.33
C TYR A 237 3.46 -15.37 -3.23
N ALA A 238 4.58 -15.94 -2.77
CA ALA A 238 5.25 -17.02 -3.49
C ALA A 238 4.36 -18.27 -3.59
N ALA A 239 3.72 -18.67 -2.47
CA ALA A 239 2.80 -19.80 -2.47
C ALA A 239 1.61 -19.57 -3.42
N VAL A 240 0.98 -18.40 -3.36
CA VAL A 240 -0.13 -18.05 -4.28
C VAL A 240 0.32 -18.02 -5.73
N ALA A 241 1.49 -17.41 -6.02
CA ALA A 241 2.02 -17.35 -7.38
C ALA A 241 2.28 -18.74 -7.96
N LEU A 242 2.89 -19.64 -7.17
CA LEU A 242 3.17 -21.02 -7.60
C LEU A 242 1.88 -21.78 -7.89
N VAL A 243 0.89 -21.69 -7.00
CA VAL A 243 -0.42 -22.35 -7.20
C VAL A 243 -1.16 -21.80 -8.42
N LEU A 244 -1.15 -20.46 -8.60
CA LEU A 244 -1.80 -19.86 -9.77
C LEU A 244 -1.12 -20.25 -11.08
N ILE A 245 0.21 -20.33 -11.10
CA ILE A 245 0.97 -20.75 -12.28
C ILE A 245 0.72 -22.21 -12.59
N ASP A 246 0.66 -23.07 -11.57
CA ASP A 246 0.40 -24.51 -11.72
C ASP A 246 -0.98 -24.78 -12.33
N VAL A 247 -1.99 -24.02 -11.92
CA VAL A 247 -3.39 -24.25 -12.33
C VAL A 247 -3.79 -23.50 -13.60
N LEU A 248 -3.40 -22.22 -13.71
CA LEU A 248 -3.84 -21.35 -14.80
C LEU A 248 -2.76 -21.10 -15.87
N GLY A 249 -1.50 -21.37 -15.54
CA GLY A 249 -0.39 -20.86 -16.33
C GLY A 249 -0.30 -19.33 -16.27
N THR A 250 0.81 -18.77 -16.73
CA THR A 250 0.98 -17.31 -16.73
C THR A 250 0.02 -16.59 -17.69
N ALA A 251 -0.35 -17.23 -18.81
CA ALA A 251 -1.32 -16.70 -19.75
C ALA A 251 -2.74 -16.63 -19.15
N GLY A 252 -3.17 -17.68 -18.44
CA GLY A 252 -4.46 -17.69 -17.75
C GLY A 252 -4.54 -16.67 -16.61
N ILE A 253 -3.46 -16.47 -15.87
CA ILE A 253 -3.37 -15.40 -14.86
C ILE A 253 -3.53 -14.02 -15.51
N ALA A 254 -2.84 -13.77 -16.63
CA ALA A 254 -2.88 -12.49 -17.34
C ALA A 254 -4.27 -12.15 -17.89
N GLN A 255 -5.07 -13.14 -18.24
CA GLN A 255 -6.42 -12.97 -18.80
C GLN A 255 -7.52 -12.90 -17.72
N SER A 256 -7.23 -13.32 -16.49
CA SER A 256 -8.23 -13.35 -15.42
C SER A 256 -8.22 -12.09 -14.57
N PRO A 257 -9.34 -11.34 -14.46
CA PRO A 257 -9.45 -10.21 -13.53
C PRO A 257 -9.51 -10.64 -12.05
N LYS A 258 -9.77 -11.94 -11.78
CA LYS A 258 -9.89 -12.53 -10.44
C LYS A 258 -9.22 -13.91 -10.36
N PRO A 259 -7.89 -13.98 -10.49
CA PRO A 259 -7.16 -15.24 -10.74
C PRO A 259 -7.40 -16.32 -9.67
N LEU A 260 -7.49 -15.97 -8.39
CA LEU A 260 -7.79 -16.95 -7.34
C LEU A 260 -9.21 -17.54 -7.46
N ALA A 261 -10.20 -16.75 -7.86
CA ALA A 261 -11.54 -17.27 -8.10
C ALA A 261 -11.58 -18.17 -9.36
N THR A 262 -10.85 -17.78 -10.40
CA THR A 262 -10.71 -18.60 -11.62
C THR A 262 -9.99 -19.92 -11.33
N ALA A 263 -8.95 -19.92 -10.50
CA ALA A 263 -8.23 -21.13 -10.12
C ALA A 263 -9.08 -22.11 -9.29
N VAL A 264 -9.98 -21.60 -8.48
CA VAL A 264 -10.93 -22.43 -7.69
C VAL A 264 -12.05 -23.00 -8.57
N GLY A 265 -12.39 -22.33 -9.69
CA GLY A 265 -13.51 -22.72 -10.56
C GLY A 265 -14.85 -22.69 -9.82
N ASP A 266 -15.79 -23.53 -10.28
CA ASP A 266 -17.14 -23.65 -9.70
C ASP A 266 -17.19 -24.59 -8.48
N SER A 267 -16.12 -24.63 -7.69
CA SER A 267 -16.08 -25.46 -6.49
C SER A 267 -16.79 -24.79 -5.30
N TRP A 268 -17.09 -25.59 -4.27
CA TRP A 268 -17.66 -25.10 -3.01
C TRP A 268 -16.79 -24.03 -2.31
N ALA A 269 -15.50 -23.91 -2.67
CA ALA A 269 -14.57 -22.95 -2.10
C ALA A 269 -14.66 -21.56 -2.76
N LEU A 270 -15.38 -21.38 -3.87
CA LEU A 270 -15.54 -20.08 -4.52
C LEU A 270 -16.07 -18.99 -3.57
N PRO A 271 -17.11 -19.22 -2.73
CA PRO A 271 -17.56 -18.24 -1.75
C PRO A 271 -16.47 -17.88 -0.72
N LEU A 272 -15.59 -18.82 -0.37
CA LEU A 272 -14.49 -18.56 0.56
C LEU A 272 -13.47 -17.56 -0.04
N VAL A 273 -13.16 -17.69 -1.33
CA VAL A 273 -12.31 -16.71 -2.06
C VAL A 273 -12.96 -15.33 -2.06
N GLN A 274 -14.26 -15.26 -2.35
CA GLN A 274 -15.01 -14.01 -2.40
C GLN A 274 -15.03 -13.32 -1.02
N VAL A 275 -15.30 -14.07 0.05
CA VAL A 275 -15.27 -13.55 1.43
C VAL A 275 -13.86 -13.11 1.81
N ALA A 276 -12.82 -13.88 1.49
CA ALA A 276 -11.44 -13.51 1.77
C ALA A 276 -11.05 -12.22 1.04
N ALA A 277 -11.37 -12.09 -0.24
CA ALA A 277 -11.11 -10.88 -1.03
C ALA A 277 -11.88 -9.66 -0.48
N ALA A 278 -13.14 -9.84 -0.09
CA ALA A 278 -13.97 -8.78 0.50
C ALA A 278 -13.39 -8.30 1.84
N LEU A 279 -13.10 -9.20 2.77
CA LEU A 279 -12.54 -8.87 4.08
C LEU A 279 -11.17 -8.19 3.95
N ALA A 280 -10.30 -8.73 3.09
CA ALA A 280 -8.97 -8.18 2.88
C ALA A 280 -9.02 -6.78 2.26
N SER A 281 -9.80 -6.61 1.18
CA SER A 281 -9.84 -5.37 0.42
C SER A 281 -10.55 -4.25 1.17
N LEU A 282 -11.76 -4.50 1.72
CA LEU A 282 -12.50 -3.51 2.51
C LEU A 282 -11.75 -3.16 3.80
N GLY A 283 -11.17 -4.17 4.38
CA GLY A 283 -10.35 -4.03 5.55
C GLY A 283 -9.14 -3.14 5.33
N ALA A 284 -8.40 -3.33 4.27
CA ALA A 284 -7.27 -2.50 3.89
C ALA A 284 -7.73 -1.10 3.47
N LEU A 285 -8.82 -0.98 2.71
CA LEU A 285 -9.40 0.30 2.27
C LEU A 285 -9.73 1.21 3.46
N LEU A 286 -10.43 0.69 4.48
CA LEU A 286 -10.79 1.45 5.68
C LEU A 286 -9.54 1.99 6.40
N ALA A 287 -8.52 1.14 6.58
CA ALA A 287 -7.27 1.54 7.23
C ALA A 287 -6.48 2.56 6.39
N LEU A 288 -6.55 2.43 5.07
CA LEU A 288 -5.79 3.25 4.13
C LEU A 288 -6.36 4.67 4.05
N VAL A 289 -7.69 4.83 3.95
CA VAL A 289 -8.36 6.15 3.93
C VAL A 289 -7.96 6.96 5.17
N ALA A 290 -8.04 6.37 6.36
CA ALA A 290 -7.61 7.02 7.60
C ALA A 290 -6.12 7.39 7.57
N GLY A 291 -5.26 6.52 7.02
CA GLY A 291 -3.82 6.77 6.89
C GLY A 291 -3.51 7.92 5.95
N ILE A 292 -4.16 7.98 4.80
CA ILE A 292 -4.02 9.07 3.81
C ILE A 292 -4.48 10.39 4.41
N GLY A 293 -5.66 10.41 5.07
CA GLY A 293 -6.22 11.59 5.72
C GLY A 293 -5.28 12.17 6.78
N ARG A 294 -4.64 11.32 7.60
CA ARG A 294 -3.64 11.74 8.59
C ARG A 294 -2.38 12.33 7.95
N THR A 295 -1.88 11.73 6.87
CA THR A 295 -0.72 12.27 6.15
C THR A 295 -1.06 13.60 5.47
N ALA A 296 -2.23 13.72 4.83
CA ALA A 296 -2.70 14.96 4.24
C ALA A 296 -2.87 16.06 5.31
N MET A 297 -3.39 15.73 6.49
CA MET A 297 -3.46 16.63 7.63
C MET A 297 -2.07 17.07 8.10
N ALA A 298 -1.11 16.16 8.21
CA ALA A 298 0.27 16.49 8.59
C ALA A 298 0.92 17.45 7.58
N MET A 299 0.76 17.20 6.28
CA MET A 299 1.23 18.08 5.21
C MET A 299 0.55 19.45 5.27
N ALA A 300 -0.75 19.51 5.61
CA ALA A 300 -1.48 20.76 5.76
C ALA A 300 -1.02 21.59 6.99
N ARG A 301 -0.61 20.95 8.08
CA ARG A 301 -0.03 21.62 9.25
C ARG A 301 1.31 22.28 8.93
N GLU A 302 2.10 21.66 8.06
CA GLU A 302 3.38 22.16 7.55
C GLU A 302 3.22 23.13 6.36
N ASN A 303 2.00 23.57 6.04
CA ASN A 303 1.68 24.42 4.91
C ASN A 303 2.02 23.81 3.51
N ASP A 304 2.23 22.51 3.42
CA ASP A 304 2.44 21.80 2.15
C ASP A 304 1.13 21.49 1.41
N LEU A 305 -0.01 21.48 2.13
CA LEU A 305 -1.38 21.38 1.60
C LEU A 305 -2.26 22.50 2.16
N PRO A 306 -3.49 22.72 1.62
CA PRO A 306 -4.40 23.75 2.14
C PRO A 306 -4.62 23.62 3.64
N ARG A 307 -4.48 24.69 4.40
CA ARG A 307 -4.65 24.72 5.87
C ARG A 307 -6.01 24.17 6.32
N ALA A 308 -7.05 24.29 5.49
CA ALA A 308 -8.36 23.74 5.78
C ALA A 308 -8.37 22.22 6.06
N LEU A 309 -7.38 21.47 5.51
CA LEU A 309 -7.23 20.03 5.72
C LEU A 309 -6.58 19.68 7.06
N SER A 310 -6.00 20.65 7.78
CA SER A 310 -5.40 20.43 9.11
C SER A 310 -6.43 20.40 10.23
N ALA A 311 -7.69 20.77 9.95
CA ALA A 311 -8.75 20.86 10.95
C ALA A 311 -9.18 19.47 11.42
N VAL A 312 -9.21 19.27 12.75
CA VAL A 312 -9.74 18.06 13.40
C VAL A 312 -11.15 18.35 13.89
N HIS A 313 -12.09 17.44 13.57
CA HIS A 313 -13.48 17.60 13.99
C HIS A 313 -13.62 17.42 15.51
N PRO A 314 -14.26 18.38 16.25
CA PRO A 314 -14.24 18.39 17.72
C PRO A 314 -14.89 17.15 18.34
N ARG A 315 -15.98 16.63 17.74
CA ARG A 315 -16.75 15.51 18.27
C ARG A 315 -16.12 14.14 17.92
N PHE A 316 -15.62 13.99 16.69
CA PHE A 316 -15.16 12.69 16.18
C PHE A 316 -13.64 12.52 16.25
N ALA A 317 -12.89 13.58 16.57
CA ALA A 317 -11.43 13.61 16.63
C ALA A 317 -10.74 13.10 15.35
N THR A 318 -11.39 13.31 14.18
CA THR A 318 -10.92 12.89 12.86
C THR A 318 -10.61 14.10 11.98
N PRO A 319 -9.69 13.99 11.00
CA PRO A 319 -9.45 15.02 10.00
C PRO A 319 -10.53 14.97 8.90
N LEU A 320 -11.78 15.23 9.28
CA LEU A 320 -13.00 15.08 8.46
C LEU A 320 -12.83 15.65 7.04
N ARG A 321 -12.30 16.88 6.93
CA ARG A 321 -12.11 17.55 5.63
C ARG A 321 -11.11 16.81 4.75
N ALA A 322 -10.01 16.32 5.33
CA ALA A 322 -9.02 15.56 4.59
C ALA A 322 -9.60 14.21 4.13
N GLU A 323 -10.35 13.51 4.97
CA GLU A 323 -10.98 12.24 4.63
C GLU A 323 -12.03 12.37 3.52
N LEU A 324 -12.84 13.43 3.55
CA LEU A 324 -13.83 13.72 2.49
C LEU A 324 -13.15 14.04 1.15
N VAL A 325 -12.09 14.85 1.16
CA VAL A 325 -11.32 15.17 -0.07
C VAL A 325 -10.65 13.90 -0.63
N VAL A 326 -10.06 13.08 0.22
CA VAL A 326 -9.49 11.77 -0.18
C VAL A 326 -10.58 10.86 -0.74
N GLY A 327 -11.73 10.78 -0.06
CA GLY A 327 -12.89 10.01 -0.54
C GLY A 327 -13.36 10.46 -1.92
N ALA A 328 -13.54 11.76 -2.13
CA ALA A 328 -13.91 12.32 -3.43
C ALA A 328 -12.87 11.98 -4.51
N ALA A 329 -11.57 12.08 -4.19
CA ALA A 329 -10.50 11.72 -5.12
C ALA A 329 -10.53 10.22 -5.47
N ILE A 330 -10.81 9.33 -4.50
CA ILE A 330 -10.97 7.89 -4.76
C ILE A 330 -12.14 7.65 -5.74
N LEU A 331 -13.29 8.32 -5.54
CA LEU A 331 -14.45 8.18 -6.41
C LEU A 331 -14.15 8.64 -7.84
N VAL A 332 -13.42 9.74 -7.99
CA VAL A 332 -12.95 10.21 -9.32
C VAL A 332 -12.05 9.15 -9.96
N LEU A 333 -11.09 8.58 -9.24
CA LEU A 333 -10.22 7.54 -9.79
C LEU A 333 -11.00 6.29 -10.21
N ILE A 334 -12.00 5.85 -9.44
CA ILE A 334 -12.86 4.71 -9.81
C ILE A 334 -13.64 5.00 -11.10
N ALA A 335 -14.09 6.23 -11.30
CA ALA A 335 -14.83 6.60 -12.52
C ALA A 335 -13.97 6.46 -13.78
N PHE A 336 -12.70 6.90 -13.72
CA PHE A 336 -11.83 7.01 -14.90
C PHE A 336 -10.82 5.86 -15.04
N PHE A 337 -10.44 5.17 -13.96
CA PHE A 337 -9.45 4.12 -13.98
C PHE A 337 -10.11 2.74 -13.96
N ASP A 338 -9.43 1.78 -14.58
CA ASP A 338 -9.60 0.36 -14.31
C ASP A 338 -8.63 -0.10 -13.19
N LEU A 339 -8.75 -1.35 -12.80
CA LEU A 339 -7.95 -1.92 -11.72
C LEU A 339 -6.44 -1.92 -12.03
N GLY A 340 -6.06 -2.28 -13.27
CA GLY A 340 -4.65 -2.32 -13.69
C GLY A 340 -4.01 -0.92 -13.70
N THR A 341 -4.73 0.07 -14.23
CA THR A 341 -4.30 1.47 -14.24
C THR A 341 -4.14 2.02 -12.83
N ALA A 342 -5.10 1.72 -11.92
CA ALA A 342 -5.02 2.13 -10.52
C ALA A 342 -3.81 1.52 -9.80
N ILE A 343 -3.49 0.24 -10.06
CA ILE A 343 -2.30 -0.45 -9.53
C ILE A 343 -1.02 0.21 -10.04
N GLY A 344 -0.89 0.43 -11.36
CA GLY A 344 0.29 1.03 -11.97
C GLY A 344 0.55 2.46 -11.48
N PHE A 345 -0.48 3.30 -11.45
CA PHE A 345 -0.40 4.68 -10.95
C PHE A 345 -0.04 4.74 -9.46
N SER A 346 -0.64 3.85 -8.65
CA SER A 346 -0.29 3.72 -7.25
C SER A 346 1.17 3.32 -7.07
N SER A 347 1.65 2.32 -7.83
CA SER A 347 3.05 1.87 -7.79
C SER A 347 4.02 3.02 -8.07
N PHE A 348 3.72 3.88 -9.06
CA PHE A 348 4.54 5.05 -9.37
C PHE A 348 4.71 5.95 -8.14
N GLY A 349 3.62 6.41 -7.55
CA GLY A 349 3.66 7.31 -6.41
C GLY A 349 4.37 6.72 -5.19
N VAL A 350 4.12 5.43 -4.93
CA VAL A 350 4.69 4.74 -3.76
C VAL A 350 6.16 4.37 -3.96
N LEU A 351 6.60 4.03 -5.17
CA LEU A 351 8.01 3.81 -5.48
C LEU A 351 8.83 5.11 -5.33
N VAL A 352 8.28 6.27 -5.76
CA VAL A 352 8.93 7.57 -5.52
C VAL A 352 8.99 7.88 -4.02
N TYR A 353 7.94 7.59 -3.25
CA TYR A 353 7.97 7.69 -1.79
C TYR A 353 9.12 6.86 -1.19
N TYR A 354 9.31 5.61 -1.62
CA TYR A 354 10.39 4.76 -1.12
C TYR A 354 11.77 5.14 -1.66
N LEU A 355 11.85 5.74 -2.85
CA LEU A 355 13.09 6.35 -3.34
C LEU A 355 13.61 7.38 -2.33
N ILE A 356 12.74 8.29 -1.88
CA ILE A 356 13.07 9.29 -0.85
C ILE A 356 13.42 8.62 0.48
N THR A 357 12.69 7.57 0.89
CA THR A 357 13.00 6.78 2.08
C THR A 357 14.43 6.24 2.05
N ASN A 358 14.81 5.61 0.96
CA ASN A 358 16.12 4.99 0.78
C ASN A 358 17.25 6.02 0.78
N ILE A 359 17.07 7.14 0.07
CA ILE A 359 18.03 8.24 0.07
C ILE A 359 18.19 8.83 1.48
N SER A 360 17.07 9.01 2.20
CA SER A 360 17.11 9.48 3.60
C SER A 360 17.88 8.51 4.50
N ALA A 361 17.60 7.21 4.39
CA ALA A 361 18.30 6.19 5.19
C ALA A 361 19.80 6.11 4.86
N ALA A 362 20.17 6.24 3.58
CA ALA A 362 21.57 6.24 3.15
C ALA A 362 22.35 7.48 3.65
N ARG A 363 21.67 8.59 3.89
CA ARG A 363 22.28 9.84 4.40
C ARG A 363 22.39 9.91 5.92
N GLN A 364 21.78 9.00 6.68
CA GLN A 364 21.94 8.98 8.14
C GLN A 364 23.41 8.77 8.55
N PRO A 365 23.87 9.36 9.67
CA PRO A 365 25.21 9.13 10.25
C PRO A 365 25.43 7.64 10.59
N LYS A 366 26.68 7.18 10.57
CA LYS A 366 27.03 5.77 10.82
C LYS A 366 26.49 5.22 12.15
N ASN A 367 26.52 6.02 13.20
CA ASN A 367 26.04 5.68 14.55
C ASN A 367 24.51 5.52 14.67
N GLU A 368 23.76 6.00 13.69
CA GLU A 368 22.29 5.91 13.66
C GLU A 368 21.74 4.81 12.70
N ARG A 369 22.63 4.17 11.94
CA ARG A 369 22.23 3.17 10.94
C ARG A 369 22.00 1.81 11.56
N LEU A 370 20.92 1.14 11.14
CA LEU A 370 20.65 -0.25 11.49
C LEU A 370 21.17 -1.25 10.45
N GLY A 371 21.79 -0.78 9.38
CA GLY A 371 22.27 -1.62 8.28
C GLY A 371 23.29 -0.92 7.39
N PRO A 372 23.85 -1.64 6.42
CA PRO A 372 24.84 -1.11 5.50
C PRO A 372 24.23 -0.12 4.52
N VAL A 373 24.99 0.92 4.15
CA VAL A 373 24.56 1.99 3.22
C VAL A 373 24.15 1.47 1.85
N TRP A 374 24.91 0.45 1.36
CA TRP A 374 24.66 -0.11 0.03
C TRP A 374 23.22 -0.61 -0.14
N LEU A 375 22.57 -1.06 0.94
CA LEU A 375 21.19 -1.54 0.89
C LEU A 375 20.21 -0.38 0.59
N GLY A 376 20.42 0.79 1.22
CA GLY A 376 19.64 1.99 0.89
C GLY A 376 19.90 2.48 -0.54
N VAL A 377 21.17 2.45 -0.99
CA VAL A 377 21.52 2.82 -2.37
C VAL A 377 20.90 1.86 -3.37
N ALA A 378 20.99 0.55 -3.13
CA ALA A 378 20.37 -0.48 -3.99
C ALA A 378 18.84 -0.34 -4.01
N GLY A 379 18.20 -0.07 -2.85
CA GLY A 379 16.77 0.21 -2.78
C GLY A 379 16.36 1.45 -3.57
N ALA A 380 17.14 2.54 -3.48
CA ALA A 380 16.90 3.76 -4.25
C ALA A 380 17.03 3.50 -5.76
N ALA A 381 18.10 2.85 -6.20
CA ALA A 381 18.31 2.48 -7.60
C ALA A 381 17.19 1.55 -8.10
N GLY A 382 16.82 0.53 -7.31
CA GLY A 382 15.72 -0.37 -7.62
C GLY A 382 14.39 0.36 -7.78
N CYS A 383 14.05 1.29 -6.85
CA CYS A 383 12.84 2.11 -6.97
C CYS A 383 12.85 2.96 -8.26
N ALA A 384 13.97 3.60 -8.58
CA ALA A 384 14.10 4.42 -9.80
C ALA A 384 13.93 3.57 -11.08
N VAL A 385 14.56 2.39 -11.13
CA VAL A 385 14.44 1.46 -12.25
C VAL A 385 12.99 0.97 -12.39
N LEU A 386 12.33 0.56 -11.30
CA LEU A 386 10.94 0.11 -11.36
C LEU A 386 9.99 1.23 -11.79
N VAL A 387 10.18 2.46 -11.30
CA VAL A 387 9.38 3.63 -11.73
C VAL A 387 9.46 3.82 -13.23
N ALA A 388 10.68 3.77 -13.79
CA ALA A 388 10.91 3.96 -15.23
C ALA A 388 10.37 2.80 -16.08
N SER A 389 10.18 1.62 -15.49
CA SER A 389 9.71 0.40 -16.18
C SER A 389 8.20 0.17 -16.08
N LEU A 390 7.46 0.98 -15.31
CA LEU A 390 6.00 0.89 -15.21
C LEU A 390 5.32 1.12 -16.56
N PRO A 391 4.06 0.70 -16.75
CA PRO A 391 3.29 1.04 -17.95
C PRO A 391 3.37 2.52 -18.27
N VAL A 392 3.51 2.86 -19.57
CA VAL A 392 3.70 4.25 -20.04
C VAL A 392 2.60 5.18 -19.50
N SER A 393 1.36 4.71 -19.44
CA SER A 393 0.24 5.46 -18.87
C SER A 393 0.45 5.81 -17.38
N ALA A 394 1.00 4.88 -16.59
CA ALA A 394 1.32 5.11 -15.19
C ALA A 394 2.48 6.08 -15.01
N VAL A 395 3.51 5.99 -15.87
CA VAL A 395 4.66 6.91 -15.87
C VAL A 395 4.20 8.32 -16.24
N ILE A 396 3.47 8.49 -17.34
CA ILE A 396 2.98 9.81 -17.76
C ILE A 396 2.05 10.39 -16.68
N GLY A 397 1.06 9.61 -16.21
CA GLY A 397 0.15 10.04 -15.15
C GLY A 397 0.90 10.42 -13.87
N GLY A 398 1.92 9.66 -13.49
CA GLY A 398 2.77 9.95 -12.35
C GLY A 398 3.59 11.23 -12.50
N LEU A 399 4.19 11.45 -13.68
CA LEU A 399 4.93 12.68 -13.97
C LEU A 399 4.01 13.91 -13.94
N VAL A 400 2.82 13.83 -14.56
CA VAL A 400 1.81 14.89 -14.49
C VAL A 400 1.42 15.16 -13.02
N MET A 401 1.14 14.14 -12.26
CA MET A 401 0.81 14.24 -10.83
C MET A 401 1.89 14.99 -10.04
N PHE A 402 3.17 14.64 -10.23
CA PHE A 402 4.26 15.33 -9.54
C PHE A 402 4.47 16.75 -10.05
N THR A 403 4.33 17.00 -11.36
CA THR A 403 4.43 18.35 -11.94
C THR A 403 3.35 19.27 -11.35
N VAL A 404 2.09 18.79 -11.23
CA VAL A 404 1.00 19.53 -10.61
C VAL A 404 1.31 19.80 -9.13
N GLY A 405 1.76 18.80 -8.38
CA GLY A 405 2.09 18.95 -6.96
C GLY A 405 3.23 19.94 -6.72
N LEU A 406 4.30 19.84 -7.49
CA LEU A 406 5.46 20.75 -7.40
C LEU A 406 5.09 22.19 -7.80
N GLY A 407 4.31 22.34 -8.88
CA GLY A 407 3.78 23.63 -9.29
C GLY A 407 2.88 24.27 -8.24
N TYR A 408 1.95 23.50 -7.65
CA TYR A 408 1.12 23.94 -6.55
C TYR A 408 1.96 24.45 -5.36
N ARG A 409 2.96 23.67 -4.94
CA ARG A 409 3.83 24.08 -3.84
C ARG A 409 4.64 25.33 -4.16
N ALA A 410 5.22 25.41 -5.35
CA ALA A 410 6.03 26.56 -5.78
C ALA A 410 5.20 27.86 -5.80
N THR A 411 3.96 27.80 -6.33
CA THR A 411 3.06 28.96 -6.34
C THR A 411 2.64 29.37 -4.92
N ARG A 412 2.36 28.39 -4.08
CA ARG A 412 1.96 28.66 -2.70
C ARG A 412 3.07 29.32 -1.89
N LEU A 413 4.31 28.88 -2.04
CA LEU A 413 5.47 29.51 -1.38
C LEU A 413 5.71 30.95 -1.85
N ARG A 414 5.38 31.26 -3.11
CA ARG A 414 5.47 32.63 -3.64
C ARG A 414 4.37 33.56 -3.16
N LEU A 415 3.16 33.02 -2.90
CA LEU A 415 1.98 33.80 -2.47
C LEU A 415 1.83 33.91 -0.96
N GLY A 416 2.53 33.11 -0.18
CA GLY A 416 2.40 33.01 1.27
C GLY A 416 3.68 33.43 2.04
N GLY A 417 4.69 33.99 1.34
CA GLY A 417 5.88 34.59 1.92
C GLY A 417 5.66 36.04 2.31
#